data_b1a8a6ec09b32910ef4b8ba94a7cfbe4
#
_entry.id   b1a8a6ec09b32910ef4b8ba94a7cfbe4
#
_cell.length_a   1.000
_cell.length_b   1.000
_cell.length_c   1.000
_cell.angle_alpha   90.00
_cell.angle_beta   90.00
_cell.angle_gamma   90.00
#
_symmetry.space_group_name_H-M   'P 1'
#
loop_
_entity.id
_entity.type
_entity.pdbx_description
1 polymer ?
#
loop_
_entity_poly.entity_id
_entity_poly.type
_entity_poly.pdbx_seq_one_letter_code
_entity_poly.pdbx_strand_id
1 'polypeptide(L)'
;MKIHIGSDHAGLEFKSKIINHLEKAGHQVVDHGPHQFDALDDYPTYCIPAAQATASDPASFGIVLGGSGNGEQMAANKVAGVRAALVWSIETAKLAREHNNANVISIGGRMHDEQFCLQLVDTFLATPFTNDERHVRRIGQITKFEKEGKL
;
A
#
# COMPACT_ATOMS: atom_id res chain seq x y z
N MET A 1 6.92 -7.62 11.06
CA MET A 1 6.05 -6.42 10.96
C MET A 1 4.61 -6.88 10.78
N LYS A 2 3.64 -6.02 11.06
CA LYS A 2 2.24 -6.26 10.73
C LYS A 2 1.90 -5.58 9.41
N ILE A 3 1.20 -6.28 8.52
CA ILE A 3 0.88 -5.83 7.19
C ILE A 3 -0.60 -6.06 6.91
N HIS A 4 -1.30 -5.01 6.49
CA HIS A 4 -2.69 -5.05 6.07
C HIS A 4 -2.74 -5.12 4.54
N ILE A 5 -3.47 -6.08 3.99
CA ILE A 5 -3.56 -6.27 2.54
C ILE A 5 -5.01 -6.35 2.07
N GLY A 6 -5.33 -5.69 0.96
CA GLY A 6 -6.63 -5.74 0.31
C GLY A 6 -6.50 -5.64 -1.21
N SER A 7 -7.42 -6.25 -1.93
CA SER A 7 -7.46 -6.17 -3.40
C SER A 7 -8.90 -6.20 -3.91
N ASP A 8 -9.08 -6.18 -5.21
CA ASP A 8 -10.27 -6.67 -5.89
C ASP A 8 -9.99 -8.04 -6.53
N HIS A 9 -10.93 -8.53 -7.33
CA HIS A 9 -10.78 -9.77 -8.09
C HIS A 9 -9.54 -9.78 -9.00
N ALA A 10 -9.16 -8.63 -9.56
CA ALA A 10 -8.00 -8.53 -10.46
C ALA A 10 -6.67 -8.69 -9.74
N GLY A 11 -6.63 -8.38 -8.44
CA GLY A 11 -5.45 -8.55 -7.58
C GLY A 11 -5.46 -9.84 -6.74
N LEU A 12 -6.55 -10.60 -6.73
CA LEU A 12 -6.77 -11.72 -5.79
C LEU A 12 -5.66 -12.78 -5.84
N GLU A 13 -5.25 -13.20 -7.03
CA GLU A 13 -4.21 -14.21 -7.19
C GLU A 13 -2.86 -13.72 -6.63
N PHE A 14 -2.45 -12.50 -7.03
CA PHE A 14 -1.21 -11.91 -6.54
C PHE A 14 -1.26 -11.63 -5.04
N LYS A 15 -2.41 -11.18 -4.51
CA LYS A 15 -2.60 -11.01 -3.07
C LYS A 15 -2.29 -12.29 -2.31
N SER A 16 -2.82 -13.42 -2.74
CA SER A 16 -2.56 -14.72 -2.11
C SER A 16 -1.08 -15.10 -2.11
N LYS A 17 -0.38 -14.82 -3.21
CA LYS A 17 1.06 -15.08 -3.33
C LYS A 17 1.89 -14.14 -2.44
N ILE A 18 1.54 -12.87 -2.37
CA ILE A 18 2.17 -11.89 -1.48
C ILE A 18 1.97 -12.27 -0.02
N ILE A 19 0.76 -12.68 0.39
CA ILE A 19 0.49 -13.16 1.75
C ILE A 19 1.42 -14.32 2.10
N ASN A 20 1.47 -15.36 1.27
CA ASN A 20 2.32 -16.52 1.50
C ASN A 20 3.82 -16.14 1.58
N HIS A 21 4.28 -15.20 0.74
CA HIS A 21 5.66 -14.71 0.76
C HIS A 21 5.98 -13.99 2.07
N LEU A 22 5.12 -13.09 2.48
CA LEU A 22 5.28 -12.30 3.71
C LEU A 22 5.22 -13.15 4.99
N GLU A 23 4.30 -14.11 5.05
CA GLU A 23 4.19 -15.02 6.19
C GLU A 23 5.44 -15.92 6.32
N LYS A 24 5.98 -16.42 5.20
CA LYS A 24 7.25 -17.17 5.18
C LYS A 24 8.43 -16.31 5.64
N ALA A 25 8.40 -15.02 5.40
CA ALA A 25 9.39 -14.05 5.88
C ALA A 25 9.18 -13.66 7.36
N GLY A 26 8.18 -14.22 8.05
CA GLY A 26 7.90 -13.97 9.46
C GLY A 26 7.09 -12.71 9.75
N HIS A 27 6.39 -12.16 8.74
CA HIS A 27 5.46 -11.05 8.92
C HIS A 27 4.07 -11.56 9.35
N GLN A 28 3.36 -10.74 10.12
CA GLN A 28 1.95 -10.96 10.42
C GLN A 28 1.10 -10.26 9.35
N VAL A 29 0.33 -11.01 8.57
CA VAL A 29 -0.52 -10.45 7.53
C VAL A 29 -1.99 -10.49 7.95
N VAL A 30 -2.70 -9.39 7.74
CA VAL A 30 -4.15 -9.27 7.93
C VAL A 30 -4.79 -9.04 6.57
N ASP A 31 -5.50 -10.03 6.07
CA ASP A 31 -6.19 -10.00 4.79
C ASP A 31 -7.59 -9.38 4.93
N HIS A 32 -7.82 -8.26 4.26
CA HIS A 32 -9.09 -7.54 4.23
C HIS A 32 -10.00 -7.94 3.06
N GLY A 33 -9.62 -8.95 2.29
CA GLY A 33 -10.42 -9.50 1.19
C GLY A 33 -10.01 -9.01 -0.21
N PRO A 34 -10.75 -9.50 -1.24
CA PRO A 34 -11.76 -10.54 -1.16
C PRO A 34 -11.14 -11.92 -0.82
N HIS A 35 -11.93 -12.79 -0.21
CA HIS A 35 -11.51 -14.17 0.07
C HIS A 35 -12.00 -15.16 -1.00
N GLN A 36 -12.88 -14.70 -1.88
CA GLN A 36 -13.43 -15.47 -3.01
C GLN A 36 -13.47 -14.59 -4.24
N PHE A 37 -13.31 -15.20 -5.41
CA PHE A 37 -13.39 -14.49 -6.68
C PHE A 37 -14.82 -14.07 -6.99
N ASP A 38 -15.00 -12.76 -7.25
CA ASP A 38 -16.21 -12.17 -7.81
C ASP A 38 -15.79 -11.15 -8.87
N ALA A 39 -16.07 -11.42 -10.14
CA ALA A 39 -15.69 -10.56 -11.25
C ALA A 39 -16.35 -9.16 -11.21
N LEU A 40 -17.35 -8.97 -10.37
CA LEU A 40 -18.10 -7.72 -10.23
C LEU A 40 -17.82 -7.00 -8.90
N ASP A 41 -16.83 -7.44 -8.12
CA ASP A 41 -16.49 -6.81 -6.87
C ASP A 41 -15.85 -5.42 -7.06
N ASP A 42 -15.96 -4.60 -6.04
CA ASP A 42 -15.48 -3.23 -6.01
C ASP A 42 -14.25 -3.10 -5.09
N TYR A 43 -13.11 -2.70 -5.64
CA TYR A 43 -11.85 -2.52 -4.90
C TYR A 43 -11.97 -1.63 -3.63
N PRO A 44 -12.78 -0.54 -3.58
CA PRO A 44 -12.87 0.29 -2.37
C PRO A 44 -13.33 -0.49 -1.15
N THR A 45 -14.17 -1.53 -1.33
CA THR A 45 -14.69 -2.38 -0.26
C THR A 45 -13.58 -3.06 0.55
N TYR A 46 -12.44 -3.33 -0.07
CA TYR A 46 -11.31 -4.02 0.53
C TYR A 46 -10.11 -3.10 0.80
N CYS A 47 -9.86 -2.18 -0.13
CA CYS A 47 -8.71 -1.30 -0.04
C CYS A 47 -8.86 -0.22 1.04
N ILE A 48 -10.07 0.32 1.24
CA ILE A 48 -10.32 1.29 2.29
C ILE A 48 -10.15 0.68 3.69
N PRO A 49 -10.73 -0.48 4.03
CA PRO A 49 -10.49 -1.12 5.33
C PRO A 49 -9.02 -1.46 5.59
N ALA A 50 -8.28 -1.93 4.58
CA ALA A 50 -6.84 -2.18 4.71
C ALA A 50 -6.07 -0.89 5.03
N ALA A 51 -6.41 0.21 4.34
CA ALA A 51 -5.83 1.53 4.57
C ALA A 51 -6.18 2.10 5.96
N GLN A 52 -7.44 1.95 6.40
CA GLN A 52 -7.89 2.37 7.74
C GLN A 52 -7.16 1.62 8.85
N ALA A 53 -7.02 0.29 8.70
CA ALA A 53 -6.29 -0.52 9.66
C ALA A 53 -4.80 -0.12 9.73
N THR A 54 -4.19 0.19 8.58
CA THR A 54 -2.81 0.71 8.53
C THR A 54 -2.69 2.08 9.21
N ALA A 55 -3.63 3.00 8.96
CA ALA A 55 -3.61 4.33 9.58
C ALA A 55 -3.80 4.28 11.12
N SER A 56 -4.54 3.28 11.60
CA SER A 56 -4.81 3.07 13.03
C SER A 56 -3.66 2.40 13.79
N ASP A 57 -2.71 1.81 13.07
CA ASP A 57 -1.52 1.15 13.65
C ASP A 57 -0.24 1.68 12.99
N PRO A 58 0.39 2.74 13.58
CA PRO A 58 1.57 3.39 13.01
C PRO A 58 2.79 2.47 12.81
N ALA A 59 2.80 1.28 13.44
CA ALA A 59 3.85 0.29 13.29
C ALA A 59 3.58 -0.70 12.14
N SER A 60 2.42 -0.57 11.47
CA SER A 60 2.02 -1.44 10.36
C SER A 60 2.23 -0.79 9.00
N PHE A 61 2.16 -1.62 7.95
CA PHE A 61 2.15 -1.19 6.56
C PHE A 61 0.92 -1.73 5.83
N GLY A 62 0.52 -1.05 4.76
CA GLY A 62 -0.58 -1.47 3.90
C GLY A 62 -0.12 -1.83 2.50
N ILE A 63 -0.81 -2.79 1.89
CA ILE A 63 -0.65 -3.17 0.50
C ILE A 63 -2.04 -3.24 -0.12
N VAL A 64 -2.25 -2.52 -1.21
CA VAL A 64 -3.49 -2.61 -1.98
C VAL A 64 -3.18 -3.00 -3.42
N LEU A 65 -3.99 -3.88 -4.00
CA LEU A 65 -3.76 -4.42 -5.33
C LEU A 65 -5.06 -4.40 -6.15
N GLY A 66 -4.88 -4.19 -7.43
CA GLY A 66 -5.93 -4.34 -8.44
C GLY A 66 -5.33 -4.57 -9.81
N GLY A 67 -6.09 -4.30 -10.87
CA GLY A 67 -5.60 -4.48 -12.23
C GLY A 67 -4.45 -3.53 -12.56
N SER A 68 -4.63 -2.24 -12.36
CA SER A 68 -3.61 -1.19 -12.60
C SER A 68 -3.01 -0.60 -11.32
N GLY A 69 -3.68 -0.75 -10.19
CA GLY A 69 -3.32 -0.13 -8.92
C GLY A 69 -3.77 1.33 -8.78
N ASN A 70 -4.30 1.97 -9.83
CA ASN A 70 -4.66 3.38 -9.79
C ASN A 70 -5.84 3.66 -8.85
N GLY A 71 -6.94 2.94 -9.04
CA GLY A 71 -8.15 3.12 -8.24
C GLY A 71 -7.91 2.77 -6.78
N GLU A 72 -7.18 1.70 -6.54
CA GLU A 72 -6.79 1.21 -5.22
C GLU A 72 -5.96 2.25 -4.46
N GLN A 73 -4.99 2.87 -5.14
CA GLN A 73 -4.19 3.97 -4.57
C GLN A 73 -5.07 5.19 -4.26
N MET A 74 -5.96 5.56 -5.17
CA MET A 74 -6.87 6.69 -4.95
C MET A 74 -7.79 6.45 -3.76
N ALA A 75 -8.36 5.24 -3.64
CA ALA A 75 -9.21 4.86 -2.53
C ALA A 75 -8.46 4.89 -1.19
N ALA A 76 -7.27 4.29 -1.13
CA ALA A 76 -6.45 4.29 0.07
C ALA A 76 -6.09 5.71 0.53
N ASN A 77 -5.77 6.63 -0.38
CA ASN A 77 -5.45 8.01 -0.06
C ASN A 77 -6.65 8.87 0.38
N LYS A 78 -7.89 8.33 0.36
CA LYS A 78 -9.04 8.99 0.99
C LYS A 78 -9.10 8.77 2.50
N VAL A 79 -8.30 7.88 3.02
CA VAL A 79 -8.20 7.62 4.46
C VAL A 79 -7.19 8.58 5.08
N ALA A 80 -7.62 9.34 6.08
CA ALA A 80 -6.76 10.28 6.78
C ALA A 80 -5.53 9.57 7.39
N GLY A 81 -4.36 10.17 7.24
CA GLY A 81 -3.09 9.61 7.71
C GLY A 81 -2.47 8.58 6.76
N VAL A 82 -3.13 8.23 5.66
CA VAL A 82 -2.58 7.35 4.63
C VAL A 82 -1.80 8.15 3.60
N ARG A 83 -0.63 7.64 3.26
CA ARG A 83 0.17 8.06 2.11
C ARG A 83 0.44 6.83 1.26
N ALA A 84 -0.51 6.55 0.35
CA ALA A 84 -0.44 5.42 -0.57
C ALA A 84 0.28 5.82 -1.86
N ALA A 85 1.32 5.08 -2.20
CA ALA A 85 2.09 5.28 -3.43
C ALA A 85 1.79 4.16 -4.44
N LEU A 86 1.46 4.53 -5.67
CA LEU A 86 1.45 3.58 -6.79
C LEU A 86 2.90 3.30 -7.19
N VAL A 87 3.30 2.03 -7.13
CA VAL A 87 4.67 1.62 -7.45
C VAL A 87 4.69 0.70 -8.67
N TRP A 88 5.60 0.98 -9.60
CA TRP A 88 5.76 0.24 -10.86
C TRP A 88 7.21 -0.08 -11.20
N SER A 89 8.14 0.27 -10.31
CA SER A 89 9.55 -0.04 -10.41
C SER A 89 10.19 -0.12 -9.03
N ILE A 90 11.32 -0.78 -8.94
CA ILE A 90 12.09 -0.87 -7.69
C ILE A 90 12.43 0.53 -7.16
N GLU A 91 12.78 1.45 -8.05
CA GLU A 91 13.09 2.83 -7.68
C GLU A 91 11.86 3.55 -7.09
N THR A 92 10.67 3.42 -7.71
CA THR A 92 9.46 4.07 -7.17
C THR A 92 9.03 3.47 -5.82
N ALA A 93 9.22 2.17 -5.60
CA ALA A 93 8.97 1.53 -4.32
C ALA A 93 9.91 2.06 -3.22
N LYS A 94 11.19 2.23 -3.54
CA LYS A 94 12.20 2.82 -2.66
C LYS A 94 11.88 4.27 -2.34
N LEU A 95 11.66 5.11 -3.35
CA LEU A 95 11.37 6.54 -3.17
C LEU A 95 10.04 6.81 -2.43
N ALA A 96 9.07 5.91 -2.54
CA ALA A 96 7.83 5.99 -1.74
C ALA A 96 8.14 6.03 -0.24
N ARG A 97 9.12 5.25 0.21
CA ARG A 97 9.57 5.25 1.61
C ARG A 97 10.53 6.40 1.88
N GLU A 98 11.64 6.48 1.14
CA GLU A 98 12.71 7.44 1.40
C GLU A 98 12.24 8.89 1.43
N HIS A 99 11.36 9.27 0.49
CA HIS A 99 10.95 10.66 0.32
C HIS A 99 9.59 10.99 0.94
N ASN A 100 8.66 10.05 0.96
CA ASN A 100 7.26 10.32 1.33
C ASN A 100 6.83 9.61 2.62
N ASN A 101 7.70 8.79 3.20
CA ASN A 101 7.35 7.94 4.33
C ASN A 101 5.99 7.25 4.08
N ALA A 102 5.78 6.75 2.86
CA ALA A 102 4.54 6.10 2.48
C ALA A 102 4.29 4.89 3.41
N ASN A 103 3.09 4.80 3.94
CA ASN A 103 2.69 3.69 4.80
C ASN A 103 1.85 2.64 4.06
N VAL A 104 1.42 2.97 2.84
CA VAL A 104 0.69 2.04 1.94
C VAL A 104 1.34 2.06 0.57
N ILE A 105 1.44 0.89 -0.08
CA ILE A 105 1.73 0.81 -1.51
C ILE A 105 0.55 0.24 -2.28
N SER A 106 0.42 0.67 -3.52
CA SER A 106 -0.50 0.11 -4.49
C SER A 106 0.26 -0.52 -5.65
N ILE A 107 -0.16 -1.71 -6.07
CA ILE A 107 0.48 -2.48 -7.14
C ILE A 107 -0.56 -2.90 -8.17
N GLY A 108 -0.23 -2.71 -9.45
CA GLY A 108 -1.02 -3.23 -10.57
C GLY A 108 -0.65 -4.67 -10.89
N GLY A 109 -1.46 -5.63 -10.48
CA GLY A 109 -1.21 -7.06 -10.68
C GLY A 109 -1.22 -7.50 -12.15
N ARG A 110 -1.88 -6.72 -13.04
CA ARG A 110 -1.87 -6.98 -14.50
C ARG A 110 -0.71 -6.28 -15.21
N MET A 111 0.06 -5.45 -14.51
CA MET A 111 1.14 -4.65 -15.09
C MET A 111 2.51 -5.30 -14.95
N HIS A 112 2.64 -6.30 -14.07
CA HIS A 112 3.91 -6.91 -13.70
C HIS A 112 3.74 -8.42 -13.51
N ASP A 113 4.84 -9.16 -13.65
CA ASP A 113 4.88 -10.57 -13.25
C ASP A 113 4.95 -10.71 -11.71
N GLU A 114 4.69 -11.92 -11.24
CA GLU A 114 4.67 -12.25 -9.83
C GLU A 114 5.97 -11.91 -9.11
N GLN A 115 7.09 -12.34 -9.68
CA GLN A 115 8.40 -12.16 -9.05
C GLN A 115 8.72 -10.67 -8.87
N PHE A 116 8.37 -9.86 -9.85
CA PHE A 116 8.57 -8.42 -9.78
C PHE A 116 7.66 -7.75 -8.74
N CYS A 117 6.40 -8.20 -8.62
CA CYS A 117 5.50 -7.72 -7.56
C CYS A 117 6.06 -8.02 -6.16
N LEU A 118 6.60 -9.22 -5.93
CA LEU A 118 7.25 -9.56 -4.65
C LEU A 118 8.47 -8.68 -4.38
N GLN A 119 9.29 -8.40 -5.39
CA GLN A 119 10.43 -7.48 -5.25
C GLN A 119 10.01 -6.04 -4.90
N LEU A 120 8.91 -5.55 -5.46
CA LEU A 120 8.35 -4.23 -5.10
C LEU A 120 7.95 -4.18 -3.62
N VAL A 121 7.27 -5.23 -3.14
CA VAL A 121 6.86 -5.36 -1.73
C VAL A 121 8.08 -5.41 -0.82
N ASP A 122 9.05 -6.29 -1.10
CA ASP A 122 10.26 -6.43 -0.29
C ASP A 122 11.06 -5.13 -0.23
N THR A 123 11.22 -4.46 -1.38
CA THR A 123 11.91 -3.16 -1.46
C THR A 123 11.21 -2.11 -0.60
N PHE A 124 9.89 -2.01 -0.71
CA PHE A 124 9.12 -1.06 0.10
C PHE A 124 9.30 -1.32 1.58
N LEU A 125 9.13 -2.56 2.04
CA LEU A 125 9.20 -2.91 3.45
C LEU A 125 10.61 -2.78 4.04
N ALA A 126 11.65 -3.02 3.24
CA ALA A 126 13.04 -2.92 3.67
C ALA A 126 13.59 -1.49 3.67
N THR A 127 12.94 -0.55 2.99
CA THR A 127 13.46 0.82 2.82
C THR A 127 13.03 1.72 3.98
N PRO A 128 13.96 2.31 4.75
CA PRO A 128 13.63 3.27 5.79
C PRO A 128 13.28 4.65 5.19
N PHE A 129 12.59 5.48 5.97
CA PHE A 129 12.43 6.90 5.66
C PHE A 129 13.75 7.64 5.92
N THR A 130 14.18 8.50 5.00
CA THR A 130 15.46 9.25 5.14
C THR A 130 15.40 10.32 6.22
N ASN A 131 14.21 10.79 6.55
CA ASN A 131 13.96 11.86 7.52
C ASN A 131 14.65 13.19 7.19
N ASP A 132 14.98 13.42 5.91
CA ASP A 132 15.52 14.69 5.46
C ASP A 132 14.53 15.83 5.72
N GLU A 133 15.01 16.99 6.17
CA GLU A 133 14.18 18.15 6.52
C GLU A 133 13.19 18.55 5.42
N ARG A 134 13.63 18.53 4.17
CA ARG A 134 12.78 18.85 3.00
C ARG A 134 11.61 17.88 2.85
N HIS A 135 11.79 16.59 3.16
CA HIS A 135 10.77 15.56 3.07
C HIS A 135 9.80 15.67 4.25
N VAL A 136 10.32 15.83 5.46
CA VAL A 136 9.51 16.07 6.66
C VAL A 136 8.61 17.30 6.49
N ARG A 137 9.15 18.41 5.99
CA ARG A 137 8.39 19.64 5.74
C ARG A 137 7.25 19.41 4.74
N ARG A 138 7.51 18.73 3.61
CA ARG A 138 6.50 18.45 2.58
C ARG A 138 5.40 17.53 3.09
N ILE A 139 5.76 16.48 3.81
CA ILE A 139 4.79 15.58 4.47
C ILE A 139 3.96 16.36 5.49
N GLY A 140 4.59 17.24 6.26
CA GLY A 140 3.91 18.13 7.20
C GLY A 140 2.86 19.03 6.54
N GLN A 141 3.14 19.54 5.33
CA GLN A 141 2.16 20.32 4.55
C GLN A 141 0.96 19.48 4.11
N ILE A 142 1.18 18.24 3.67
CA ILE A 142 0.09 17.31 3.33
C ILE A 142 -0.77 17.05 4.57
N THR A 143 -0.14 16.74 5.71
CA THR A 143 -0.85 16.48 6.96
C THR A 143 -1.63 17.71 7.44
N LYS A 144 -1.06 18.91 7.29
CA LYS A 144 -1.75 20.16 7.62
C LYS A 144 -2.99 20.35 6.75
N PHE A 145 -2.84 20.21 5.44
CA PHE A 145 -3.97 20.31 4.52
C PHE A 145 -5.07 19.29 4.82
N GLU A 146 -4.71 18.06 5.13
CA GLU A 146 -5.65 17.01 5.51
C GLU A 146 -6.49 17.37 6.74
N LYS A 147 -5.86 18.03 7.74
CA LYS A 147 -6.52 18.40 8.99
C LYS A 147 -7.30 19.70 8.91
N GLU A 148 -6.79 20.70 8.18
CA GLU A 148 -7.28 22.08 8.20
C GLU A 148 -7.95 22.50 6.89
N GLY A 149 -7.80 21.72 5.81
CA GLY A 149 -8.32 22.07 4.48
C GLY A 149 -7.57 23.22 3.79
N LYS A 150 -6.42 23.66 4.34
CA LYS A 150 -5.60 24.77 3.82
C LYS A 150 -4.12 24.59 4.17
N LEU A 151 -3.23 25.21 3.38
CA LEU A 151 -1.79 25.29 3.64
C LEU A 151 -1.38 26.50 4.46
#